data_18e168ed3620b570be6de4c10541efe5
#
_entry.id   18e168ed3620b570be6de4c10541efe5
#
_cell.length_a   1.000
_cell.length_b   1.000
_cell.length_c   1.000
_cell.angle_alpha   90.00
_cell.angle_beta   90.00
_cell.angle_gamma   90.00
#
_symmetry.space_group_name_H-M   'P 1'
#
loop_
_entity.id
_entity.type
_entity.pdbx_description
1 polymer ?
#
loop_
_entity_poly.entity_id
_entity_poly.type
_entity_poly.pdbx_seq_one_letter_code
_entity_poly.pdbx_strand_id
1 'polypeptide(L)'
;MTTAFSPSASSTKTLVEAAVGEEAPLINNSPATLVGLRLNQAIAHSGLCSRKAAARLISEQRVLVNGQQQPHHYLIKTGDFIQVDGKALPEAAPRQCWLYHKPVGIDCNVKSDDPNSIAQLLATLPLRLFPLGRLDKDSSGLLLLSNDGALAHRLMHADQLQQKEYRVEVDKLVTEAQLQQLAAGVSWQLGTMLYQSDPCLVQAENNLLTIVLTQGLNRQIRYMCRAVGLKVLTLHRVRINQLQLTDDVGCCRSLTADEMLLLTSHS
;
A
#
# COMPACT_ATOMS: atom_id res chain seq x y z
N MET A 1 -28.06 -34.07 22.46
CA MET A 1 -26.59 -34.22 22.50
C MET A 1 -26.04 -33.29 21.41
N THR A 2 -25.63 -32.11 21.78
CA THR A 2 -25.21 -31.04 20.90
C THR A 2 -23.67 -30.98 20.98
N THR A 3 -22.98 -31.40 19.94
CA THR A 3 -21.53 -31.34 19.87
C THR A 3 -21.11 -29.98 19.30
N ALA A 4 -20.50 -29.18 20.16
CA ALA A 4 -19.86 -27.93 19.82
C ALA A 4 -18.55 -28.18 19.02
N PHE A 5 -18.44 -27.62 17.84
CA PHE A 5 -17.23 -27.62 17.05
C PHE A 5 -16.40 -26.38 17.43
N SER A 6 -15.27 -26.58 18.10
CA SER A 6 -14.26 -25.53 18.33
C SER A 6 -13.33 -25.45 17.12
N PRO A 7 -13.06 -24.28 16.52
CA PRO A 7 -12.02 -24.17 15.50
C PRO A 7 -10.65 -24.09 16.16
N SER A 8 -9.77 -25.04 15.81
CA SER A 8 -8.38 -25.10 16.25
C SER A 8 -7.56 -23.95 15.64
N ALA A 9 -6.87 -23.22 16.48
CA ALA A 9 -5.87 -22.22 16.12
C ALA A 9 -4.56 -22.91 15.67
N SER A 10 -4.48 -23.30 14.39
CA SER A 10 -3.24 -23.84 13.82
C SER A 10 -3.29 -23.76 12.29
N SER A 11 -3.04 -22.60 11.72
CA SER A 11 -2.82 -22.47 10.25
C SER A 11 -2.05 -21.21 9.82
N THR A 12 -1.45 -20.44 10.73
CA THR A 12 -0.76 -19.19 10.37
C THR A 12 0.75 -19.35 10.20
N LYS A 13 1.32 -20.53 10.42
CA LYS A 13 2.78 -20.74 10.44
C LYS A 13 3.39 -21.34 9.16
N THR A 14 2.57 -21.78 8.20
CA THR A 14 3.07 -22.62 7.08
C THR A 14 3.18 -21.90 5.73
N LEU A 15 2.80 -20.64 5.62
CA LEU A 15 2.76 -19.91 4.33
C LEU A 15 3.98 -19.02 4.03
N VAL A 16 4.95 -18.94 4.93
CA VAL A 16 6.12 -18.04 4.76
C VAL A 16 7.34 -18.75 4.14
N GLU A 17 7.37 -20.08 4.08
CA GLU A 17 8.56 -20.85 3.64
C GLU A 17 8.70 -21.08 2.14
N ALA A 18 7.76 -20.70 1.30
CA ALA A 18 7.75 -21.12 -0.12
C ALA A 18 8.10 -20.04 -1.16
N ALA A 19 8.69 -18.92 -0.81
CA ALA A 19 8.97 -17.87 -1.81
C ALA A 19 10.32 -17.15 -1.62
N VAL A 20 11.39 -17.90 -1.38
CA VAL A 20 12.76 -17.41 -1.64
C VAL A 20 13.18 -17.99 -3.00
N GLY A 21 12.59 -17.46 -4.07
CA GLY A 21 12.90 -17.83 -5.43
C GLY A 21 13.19 -16.59 -6.25
N GLU A 22 14.37 -16.59 -6.91
CA GLU A 22 14.92 -15.60 -7.84
C GLU A 22 15.17 -14.18 -7.28
N GLU A 23 16.43 -13.78 -7.32
CA GLU A 23 16.90 -12.46 -6.94
C GLU A 23 16.19 -11.37 -7.75
N ALA A 24 15.39 -10.55 -7.05
CA ALA A 24 14.83 -9.34 -7.62
C ALA A 24 15.96 -8.45 -8.18
N PRO A 25 15.78 -7.77 -9.32
CA PRO A 25 16.80 -6.93 -9.91
C PRO A 25 17.28 -5.89 -8.90
N LEU A 26 18.55 -5.97 -8.54
CA LEU A 26 19.24 -5.06 -7.63
C LEU A 26 19.34 -3.68 -8.27
N ILE A 27 18.50 -2.75 -7.86
CA ILE A 27 18.71 -1.32 -8.14
C ILE A 27 19.84 -0.88 -7.21
N ASN A 28 20.99 -0.58 -7.81
CA ASN A 28 22.26 -0.30 -7.18
C ASN A 28 22.16 0.79 -6.08
N ASN A 29 22.39 0.42 -4.81
CA ASN A 29 22.39 1.30 -3.65
C ASN A 29 23.82 1.66 -3.23
N SER A 30 24.48 2.47 -4.04
CA SER A 30 25.74 3.11 -3.63
C SER A 30 25.47 4.25 -2.61
N PRO A 31 26.41 4.64 -1.72
CA PRO A 31 26.27 5.81 -0.84
C PRO A 31 25.87 7.10 -1.56
N ALA A 32 26.09 7.18 -2.85
CA ALA A 32 25.63 8.25 -3.72
C ALA A 32 24.09 8.43 -3.72
N THR A 33 23.30 7.43 -3.36
CA THR A 33 21.82 7.48 -3.36
C THR A 33 21.19 8.28 -2.21
N LEU A 34 21.95 8.63 -1.18
CA LEU A 34 21.47 9.44 -0.06
C LEU A 34 21.67 10.94 -0.27
N VAL A 35 22.59 11.33 -1.19
CA VAL A 35 22.89 12.73 -1.48
C VAL A 35 21.66 13.45 -1.99
N GLY A 36 21.38 14.64 -1.43
CA GLY A 36 20.19 15.44 -1.75
C GLY A 36 18.92 15.02 -1.02
N LEU A 37 18.90 13.90 -0.30
CA LEU A 37 17.77 13.56 0.58
C LEU A 37 17.80 14.42 1.85
N ARG A 38 16.64 14.69 2.42
CA ARG A 38 16.56 15.25 3.78
C ARG A 38 17.02 14.23 4.80
N LEU A 39 17.63 14.65 5.90
CA LEU A 39 18.19 13.77 6.93
C LEU A 39 17.17 12.72 7.43
N ASN A 40 15.94 13.12 7.71
CA ASN A 40 14.88 12.18 8.11
C ASN A 40 14.50 11.18 7.01
N GLN A 41 14.66 11.57 5.74
CA GLN A 41 14.44 10.67 4.59
C GLN A 41 15.60 9.68 4.45
N ALA A 42 16.83 10.15 4.60
CA ALA A 42 18.02 9.29 4.55
C ALA A 42 17.98 8.20 5.64
N ILE A 43 17.64 8.57 6.88
CA ILE A 43 17.46 7.61 7.99
C ILE A 43 16.33 6.62 7.69
N ALA A 44 15.21 7.08 7.17
CA ALA A 44 14.11 6.16 6.81
C ALA A 44 14.49 5.26 5.62
N HIS A 45 15.29 5.76 4.68
CA HIS A 45 15.78 5.01 3.51
C HIS A 45 16.74 3.89 3.88
N SER A 46 17.54 4.06 4.95
CA SER A 46 18.38 2.98 5.47
C SER A 46 17.60 1.79 6.06
N GLY A 47 16.28 1.92 6.20
CA GLY A 47 15.43 0.89 6.80
C GLY A 47 15.38 0.94 8.34
N LEU A 48 16.16 1.81 9.01
CA LEU A 48 16.22 1.87 10.46
C LEU A 48 14.85 2.16 11.10
N CYS A 49 14.11 3.15 10.59
CA CYS A 49 12.81 3.52 11.13
C CYS A 49 11.94 4.31 10.11
N SER A 50 10.71 4.70 10.48
CA SER A 50 9.86 5.55 9.63
C SER A 50 10.38 7.00 9.59
N ARG A 51 10.00 7.77 8.54
CA ARG A 51 10.29 9.22 8.46
C ARG A 51 9.85 10.00 9.70
N LYS A 52 8.68 9.65 10.28
CA LYS A 52 8.18 10.25 11.50
C LYS A 52 9.02 9.89 12.72
N ALA A 53 9.43 8.63 12.84
CA ALA A 53 10.34 8.19 13.90
C ALA A 53 11.73 8.80 13.74
N ALA A 54 12.26 8.90 12.51
CA ALA A 54 13.52 9.58 12.23
C ALA A 54 13.48 11.06 12.64
N ALA A 55 12.40 11.77 12.31
CA ALA A 55 12.23 13.16 12.73
C ALA A 55 12.19 13.29 14.26
N ARG A 56 11.58 12.34 14.97
CA ARG A 56 11.61 12.27 16.43
C ARG A 56 13.02 12.04 16.98
N LEU A 57 13.77 11.06 16.44
CA LEU A 57 15.15 10.81 16.83
C LEU A 57 16.04 12.04 16.65
N ILE A 58 15.83 12.81 15.58
CA ILE A 58 16.55 14.07 15.32
C ILE A 58 16.17 15.12 16.39
N SER A 59 14.89 15.27 16.69
CA SER A 59 14.44 16.24 17.71
C SER A 59 14.89 15.86 19.13
N GLU A 60 15.08 14.57 19.40
CA GLU A 60 15.66 14.03 20.65
C GLU A 60 17.18 14.11 20.68
N GLN A 61 17.83 14.76 19.69
CA GLN A 61 19.28 14.94 19.58
C GLN A 61 20.08 13.63 19.51
N ARG A 62 19.46 12.55 19.07
CA ARG A 62 20.04 11.20 18.94
C ARG A 62 20.71 10.95 17.58
N VAL A 63 20.71 11.96 16.70
CA VAL A 63 21.26 11.88 15.35
C VAL A 63 22.35 12.93 15.17
N LEU A 64 23.52 12.49 14.70
CA LEU A 64 24.64 13.35 14.36
C LEU A 64 25.01 13.17 12.88
N VAL A 65 25.38 14.27 12.24
CA VAL A 65 26.01 14.29 10.92
C VAL A 65 27.38 14.92 11.09
N ASN A 66 28.43 14.16 10.77
CA ASN A 66 29.82 14.57 10.98
C ASN A 66 30.10 15.05 12.42
N GLY A 67 29.48 14.35 13.41
CA GLY A 67 29.61 14.67 14.83
C GLY A 67 28.77 15.86 15.30
N GLN A 68 27.97 16.50 14.44
CA GLN A 68 27.16 17.67 14.79
C GLN A 68 25.65 17.38 14.64
N GLN A 69 24.84 18.01 15.47
CA GLN A 69 23.37 17.97 15.33
C GLN A 69 22.94 18.78 14.10
N GLN A 70 22.00 18.22 13.34
CA GLN A 70 21.43 18.86 12.17
C GLN A 70 19.88 18.80 12.22
N PRO A 71 19.16 19.77 11.63
CA PRO A 71 17.71 19.74 11.57
C PRO A 71 17.22 18.62 10.63
N HIS A 72 15.98 18.17 10.81
CA HIS A 72 15.40 17.07 10.02
C HIS A 72 15.34 17.34 8.51
N HIS A 73 15.34 18.62 8.12
CA HIS A 73 15.34 19.05 6.71
C HIS A 73 16.76 19.27 6.14
N TYR A 74 17.80 19.03 6.91
CA TYR A 74 19.18 19.08 6.41
C TYR A 74 19.32 18.17 5.17
N LEU A 75 19.90 18.70 4.10
CA LEU A 75 20.17 17.94 2.87
C LEU A 75 21.51 17.24 2.96
N ILE A 76 21.50 15.93 2.81
CA ILE A 76 22.70 15.10 2.83
C ILE A 76 23.63 15.47 1.69
N LYS A 77 24.90 15.65 2.00
CA LYS A 77 25.99 15.97 1.06
C LYS A 77 26.87 14.75 0.84
N THR A 78 27.65 14.78 -0.23
CA THR A 78 28.67 13.77 -0.48
C THR A 78 29.69 13.75 0.66
N GLY A 79 29.97 12.57 1.21
CA GLY A 79 30.90 12.39 2.33
C GLY A 79 30.31 12.59 3.71
N ASP A 80 29.01 12.92 3.84
CA ASP A 80 28.39 13.00 5.15
C ASP A 80 28.35 11.64 5.85
N PHE A 81 28.81 11.61 7.10
CA PHE A 81 28.76 10.45 7.99
C PHE A 81 27.63 10.63 9.01
N ILE A 82 26.61 9.79 8.91
CA ILE A 82 25.41 9.86 9.76
C ILE A 82 25.52 8.82 10.87
N GLN A 83 25.24 9.24 12.10
CA GLN A 83 25.18 8.37 13.27
C GLN A 83 23.81 8.53 13.95
N VAL A 84 23.26 7.41 14.43
CA VAL A 84 22.06 7.34 15.24
C VAL A 84 22.41 6.57 16.52
N ASP A 85 22.19 7.17 17.69
CA ASP A 85 22.58 6.62 18.99
C ASP A 85 24.07 6.18 19.05
N GLY A 86 24.95 6.99 18.45
CA GLY A 86 26.38 6.73 18.38
C GLY A 86 26.81 5.63 17.39
N LYS A 87 25.87 4.97 16.69
CA LYS A 87 26.13 3.95 15.68
C LYS A 87 26.01 4.52 14.28
N ALA A 88 26.88 4.09 13.37
CA ALA A 88 26.78 4.45 11.95
C ALA A 88 25.39 4.05 11.38
N LEU A 89 24.85 4.91 10.51
CA LEU A 89 23.62 4.58 9.79
C LEU A 89 23.86 3.32 8.94
N PRO A 90 23.02 2.27 9.05
CA PRO A 90 23.18 1.08 8.24
C PRO A 90 23.01 1.39 6.75
N GLU A 91 23.68 0.61 5.91
CA GLU A 91 23.46 0.68 4.47
C GLU A 91 22.00 0.41 4.13
N ALA A 92 21.50 1.14 3.14
CA ALA A 92 20.13 0.96 2.70
C ALA A 92 19.96 -0.40 2.01
N ALA A 93 18.96 -1.15 2.43
CA ALA A 93 18.57 -2.36 1.72
C ALA A 93 18.18 -2.06 0.26
N PRO A 94 18.38 -3.01 -0.67
CA PRO A 94 17.92 -2.87 -2.05
C PRO A 94 16.47 -2.47 -2.12
N ARG A 95 16.14 -1.57 -3.05
CA ARG A 95 14.75 -1.15 -3.25
C ARG A 95 13.94 -2.30 -3.78
N GLN A 96 12.81 -2.58 -3.14
CA GLN A 96 11.91 -3.65 -3.52
C GLN A 96 10.47 -3.17 -3.49
N CYS A 97 9.66 -3.77 -4.33
CA CYS A 97 8.22 -3.69 -4.31
C CYS A 97 7.65 -5.10 -4.20
N TRP A 98 6.71 -5.27 -3.30
CA TRP A 98 6.06 -6.54 -3.00
C TRP A 98 4.57 -6.43 -3.29
N LEU A 99 3.99 -7.52 -3.77
CA LEU A 99 2.56 -7.73 -3.87
C LEU A 99 2.09 -8.45 -2.62
N TYR A 100 0.98 -7.98 -2.06
CA TYR A 100 0.24 -8.67 -1.01
C TYR A 100 -1.22 -8.82 -1.43
N HIS A 101 -1.71 -10.05 -1.54
CA HIS A 101 -3.13 -10.31 -1.67
C HIS A 101 -3.79 -10.18 -0.30
N LYS A 102 -4.14 -8.95 0.07
CA LYS A 102 -4.72 -8.64 1.37
C LYS A 102 -6.08 -9.33 1.55
N PRO A 103 -6.28 -10.16 2.58
CA PRO A 103 -7.60 -10.68 2.93
C PRO A 103 -8.50 -9.60 3.55
N VAL A 104 -9.80 -9.86 3.61
CA VAL A 104 -10.73 -9.10 4.44
C VAL A 104 -10.33 -9.25 5.92
N GLY A 105 -10.57 -8.22 6.72
CA GLY A 105 -10.29 -8.22 8.17
C GLY A 105 -8.95 -7.58 8.56
N ILE A 106 -8.02 -7.41 7.63
CA ILE A 106 -6.73 -6.74 7.90
C ILE A 106 -6.84 -5.24 7.66
N ASP A 107 -6.48 -4.45 8.68
CA ASP A 107 -6.37 -2.99 8.60
C ASP A 107 -5.00 -2.59 8.05
N CYS A 108 -4.97 -1.73 7.04
CA CYS A 108 -3.74 -1.17 6.46
C CYS A 108 -3.05 -0.11 7.33
N ASN A 109 -3.65 0.31 8.44
CA ASN A 109 -2.97 1.16 9.42
C ASN A 109 -1.95 0.33 10.19
N VAL A 110 -0.70 0.80 10.19
CA VAL A 110 0.41 0.10 10.86
C VAL A 110 0.35 0.37 12.37
N LYS A 111 -0.31 -0.53 13.11
CA LYS A 111 -0.46 -0.50 14.56
C LYS A 111 0.05 -1.82 15.14
N SER A 112 1.13 -1.78 15.90
CA SER A 112 1.79 -2.99 16.43
C SER A 112 0.97 -3.72 17.50
N ASP A 113 0.07 -3.02 18.17
CA ASP A 113 -0.82 -3.50 19.23
C ASP A 113 -2.15 -4.07 18.71
N ASP A 114 -2.47 -3.89 17.43
CA ASP A 114 -3.69 -4.44 16.81
C ASP A 114 -3.35 -5.76 16.07
N PRO A 115 -3.89 -6.92 16.51
CA PRO A 115 -3.66 -8.21 15.86
C PRO A 115 -4.21 -8.26 14.42
N ASN A 116 -5.15 -7.39 14.07
CA ASN A 116 -5.70 -7.28 12.72
C ASN A 116 -4.99 -6.20 11.87
N SER A 117 -3.91 -5.62 12.37
CA SER A 117 -3.13 -4.65 11.60
C SER A 117 -2.18 -5.36 10.64
N ILE A 118 -1.95 -4.75 9.48
CA ILE A 118 -0.89 -5.14 8.54
C ILE A 118 0.51 -5.14 9.21
N ALA A 119 0.68 -4.48 10.35
CA ALA A 119 1.91 -4.48 11.12
C ALA A 119 2.39 -5.89 11.47
N GLN A 120 1.45 -6.83 11.70
CA GLN A 120 1.76 -8.22 12.01
C GLN A 120 2.46 -8.90 10.82
N LEU A 121 1.97 -8.72 9.60
CA LEU A 121 2.63 -9.20 8.39
C LEU A 121 3.98 -8.51 8.20
N LEU A 122 4.02 -7.17 8.29
CA LEU A 122 5.25 -6.41 8.05
C LEU A 122 6.39 -6.79 8.99
N ALA A 123 6.09 -7.25 10.21
CA ALA A 123 7.07 -7.70 11.18
C ALA A 123 7.71 -9.05 10.83
N THR A 124 7.07 -9.86 9.96
CA THR A 124 7.62 -11.15 9.51
C THR A 124 8.46 -11.05 8.25
N LEU A 125 8.41 -9.92 7.56
CA LEU A 125 9.12 -9.75 6.29
C LEU A 125 10.63 -9.49 6.52
N PRO A 126 11.51 -9.94 5.62
CA PRO A 126 12.96 -9.81 5.76
C PRO A 126 13.44 -8.37 5.63
N LEU A 127 12.61 -7.49 5.07
CA LEU A 127 12.88 -6.07 4.87
C LEU A 127 11.81 -5.23 5.53
N ARG A 128 12.19 -4.04 5.96
CA ARG A 128 11.24 -3.05 6.43
C ARG A 128 10.48 -2.44 5.24
N LEU A 129 9.27 -2.94 5.01
CA LEU A 129 8.35 -2.43 3.98
C LEU A 129 7.25 -1.55 4.60
N PHE A 130 6.59 -0.76 3.76
CA PHE A 130 5.40 0.00 4.09
C PHE A 130 4.37 -0.10 2.95
N PRO A 131 3.06 -0.03 3.25
CA PRO A 131 2.03 -0.13 2.23
C PRO A 131 2.01 1.09 1.31
N LEU A 132 1.89 0.85 -0.01
CA LEU A 132 1.66 1.86 -1.03
C LEU A 132 0.15 2.05 -1.23
N GLY A 133 -0.39 3.04 -0.56
CA GLY A 133 -1.83 3.23 -0.45
C GLY A 133 -2.47 2.30 0.58
N ARG A 134 -3.80 2.22 0.51
CA ARG A 134 -4.58 1.43 1.47
C ARG A 134 -5.75 0.74 0.78
N LEU A 135 -6.17 -0.35 1.39
CA LEU A 135 -7.50 -0.96 1.24
C LEU A 135 -8.19 -0.89 2.60
N ASP A 136 -9.49 -0.70 2.59
CA ASP A 136 -10.29 -0.74 3.82
C ASP A 136 -10.20 -2.13 4.48
N LYS A 137 -10.48 -2.20 5.79
CA LYS A 137 -10.47 -3.45 6.54
C LYS A 137 -11.44 -4.49 5.98
N ASP A 138 -12.60 -4.01 5.48
CA ASP A 138 -13.66 -4.80 4.86
C ASP A 138 -13.49 -4.99 3.34
N SER A 139 -12.33 -4.68 2.78
CA SER A 139 -11.98 -4.87 1.38
C SER A 139 -10.77 -5.79 1.25
N SER A 140 -10.65 -6.49 0.11
CA SER A 140 -9.57 -7.42 -0.18
C SER A 140 -8.87 -7.09 -1.49
N GLY A 141 -7.82 -7.85 -1.82
CA GLY A 141 -7.17 -7.80 -3.11
C GLY A 141 -5.75 -7.23 -3.10
N LEU A 142 -5.31 -6.77 -4.25
CA LEU A 142 -3.95 -6.34 -4.53
C LEU A 142 -3.57 -5.12 -3.69
N LEU A 143 -2.62 -5.30 -2.79
CA LEU A 143 -1.96 -4.23 -2.05
C LEU A 143 -0.47 -4.28 -2.32
N LEU A 144 0.13 -3.14 -2.61
CA LEU A 144 1.58 -3.04 -2.80
C LEU A 144 2.26 -2.65 -1.50
N LEU A 145 3.43 -3.24 -1.25
CA LEU A 145 4.32 -2.90 -0.15
C LEU A 145 5.68 -2.52 -0.74
N SER A 146 6.39 -1.56 -0.18
CA SER A 146 7.72 -1.20 -0.67
C SER A 146 8.59 -0.55 0.41
N ASN A 147 9.90 -0.54 0.21
CA ASN A 147 10.85 0.31 0.91
C ASN A 147 11.28 1.53 0.07
N ASP A 148 10.75 1.68 -1.16
CA ASP A 148 11.08 2.79 -2.06
C ASP A 148 10.08 3.95 -1.92
N GLY A 149 10.51 5.02 -1.26
CA GLY A 149 9.71 6.24 -1.09
C GLY A 149 9.50 7.03 -2.39
N ALA A 150 10.36 6.88 -3.40
CA ALA A 150 10.19 7.53 -4.69
C ALA A 150 9.11 6.82 -5.52
N LEU A 151 9.13 5.48 -5.52
CA LEU A 151 8.05 4.68 -6.10
C LEU A 151 6.71 4.99 -5.45
N ALA A 152 6.68 5.05 -4.10
CA ALA A 152 5.48 5.42 -3.35
C ALA A 152 4.92 6.77 -3.79
N HIS A 153 5.78 7.78 -3.93
CA HIS A 153 5.37 9.10 -4.39
C HIS A 153 4.77 9.05 -5.79
N ARG A 154 5.42 8.36 -6.73
CA ARG A 154 4.91 8.21 -8.12
C ARG A 154 3.55 7.51 -8.17
N LEU A 155 3.38 6.42 -7.43
CA LEU A 155 2.14 5.63 -7.47
C LEU A 155 0.98 6.23 -6.66
N MET A 156 1.27 7.11 -5.68
CA MET A 156 0.25 7.66 -4.78
C MET A 156 -0.07 9.13 -5.05
N HIS A 157 0.71 9.82 -5.88
CA HIS A 157 0.45 11.22 -6.19
C HIS A 157 -0.79 11.36 -7.06
N ALA A 158 -1.67 12.32 -6.73
CA ALA A 158 -2.96 12.50 -7.41
C ALA A 158 -2.83 12.76 -8.91
N ASP A 159 -1.75 13.44 -9.33
CA ASP A 159 -1.49 13.79 -10.74
C ASP A 159 -1.07 12.59 -11.61
N GLN A 160 -0.79 11.45 -11.00
CA GLN A 160 -0.28 10.25 -11.68
C GLN A 160 -1.40 9.24 -11.98
N LEU A 161 -2.57 9.64 -12.28
CA LEU A 161 -3.78 8.91 -12.76
C LEU A 161 -3.67 7.35 -12.79
N GLN A 162 -3.18 6.75 -11.68
CA GLN A 162 -2.97 5.30 -11.59
C GLN A 162 -4.31 4.57 -11.62
N GLN A 163 -4.53 3.76 -12.65
CA GLN A 163 -5.74 2.95 -12.78
C GLN A 163 -5.79 1.86 -11.72
N LYS A 164 -6.94 1.70 -11.09
CA LYS A 164 -7.22 0.63 -10.12
C LYS A 164 -8.54 -0.01 -10.49
N GLU A 165 -8.52 -1.32 -10.74
CA GLU A 165 -9.70 -2.09 -11.10
C GLU A 165 -10.21 -2.89 -9.91
N TYR A 166 -11.52 -2.85 -9.72
CA TYR A 166 -12.21 -3.51 -8.63
C TYR A 166 -13.34 -4.41 -9.14
N ARG A 167 -13.47 -5.59 -8.53
CA ARG A 167 -14.67 -6.43 -8.59
C ARG A 167 -15.50 -6.13 -7.36
N VAL A 168 -16.76 -5.78 -7.58
CA VAL A 168 -17.67 -5.27 -6.54
C VAL A 168 -18.98 -6.04 -6.62
N GLU A 169 -19.25 -6.86 -5.62
CA GLU A 169 -20.55 -7.49 -5.50
C GLU A 169 -21.52 -6.57 -4.74
N VAL A 170 -22.72 -6.41 -5.27
CA VAL A 170 -23.77 -5.57 -4.67
C VAL A 170 -25.01 -6.40 -4.33
N ASP A 171 -25.90 -5.83 -3.53
CA ASP A 171 -27.05 -6.50 -2.91
C ASP A 171 -28.19 -6.84 -3.88
N LYS A 172 -28.16 -6.35 -5.11
CA LYS A 172 -29.21 -6.55 -6.13
C LYS A 172 -28.69 -6.38 -7.54
N LEU A 173 -29.48 -6.80 -8.53
CA LEU A 173 -29.18 -6.61 -9.93
C LEU A 173 -28.98 -5.12 -10.26
N VAL A 174 -27.94 -4.84 -11.04
CA VAL A 174 -27.61 -3.48 -11.47
C VAL A 174 -28.41 -3.13 -12.71
N THR A 175 -29.10 -2.00 -12.67
CA THR A 175 -29.84 -1.48 -13.82
C THR A 175 -28.91 -0.66 -14.73
N GLU A 176 -29.31 -0.55 -16.01
CA GLU A 176 -28.57 0.28 -16.99
C GLU A 176 -28.50 1.74 -16.54
N ALA A 177 -29.55 2.29 -15.96
CA ALA A 177 -29.58 3.66 -15.45
C ALA A 177 -28.56 3.87 -14.31
N GLN A 178 -28.41 2.89 -13.39
CA GLN A 178 -27.40 2.94 -12.31
C GLN A 178 -25.98 2.85 -12.88
N LEU A 179 -25.79 2.00 -13.90
CA LEU A 179 -24.51 1.85 -14.57
C LEU A 179 -24.05 3.17 -15.21
N GLN A 180 -24.94 3.83 -15.96
CA GLN A 180 -24.69 5.11 -16.59
C GLN A 180 -24.39 6.22 -15.56
N GLN A 181 -25.13 6.26 -14.44
CA GLN A 181 -24.87 7.21 -13.36
C GLN A 181 -23.50 6.99 -12.73
N LEU A 182 -23.12 5.74 -12.43
CA LEU A 182 -21.80 5.42 -11.89
C LEU A 182 -20.67 5.80 -12.85
N ALA A 183 -20.84 5.53 -14.15
CA ALA A 183 -19.86 5.85 -15.18
C ALA A 183 -19.67 7.36 -15.38
N ALA A 184 -20.75 8.13 -15.32
CA ALA A 184 -20.71 9.59 -15.44
C ALA A 184 -20.09 10.29 -14.22
N GLY A 185 -19.98 9.57 -13.11
CA GLY A 185 -19.57 10.11 -11.82
C GLY A 185 -20.75 10.57 -10.99
N VAL A 186 -20.67 10.32 -9.68
CA VAL A 186 -21.72 10.61 -8.71
C VAL A 186 -21.20 11.46 -7.57
N SER A 187 -22.11 12.25 -6.98
CA SER A 187 -21.82 13.07 -5.81
C SER A 187 -22.38 12.40 -4.56
N TRP A 188 -21.68 12.58 -3.43
CA TRP A 188 -22.15 12.18 -2.10
C TRP A 188 -21.70 13.16 -1.04
N GLN A 189 -22.47 13.25 0.03
CA GLN A 189 -22.14 14.11 1.17
C GLN A 189 -21.64 13.28 2.34
N LEU A 190 -20.58 13.76 2.98
CA LEU A 190 -20.06 13.18 4.21
C LEU A 190 -19.84 14.31 5.23
N GLY A 191 -20.66 14.37 6.25
CA GLY A 191 -20.75 15.54 7.14
C GLY A 191 -21.13 16.80 6.37
N THR A 192 -20.31 17.83 6.45
CA THR A 192 -20.49 19.10 5.72
C THR A 192 -19.81 19.11 4.34
N MET A 193 -19.02 18.08 4.02
CA MET A 193 -18.23 18.04 2.78
C MET A 193 -19.00 17.32 1.68
N LEU A 194 -19.04 17.96 0.50
CA LEU A 194 -19.54 17.37 -0.73
C LEU A 194 -18.34 16.77 -1.50
N TYR A 195 -18.48 15.51 -1.88
CA TYR A 195 -17.51 14.77 -2.70
C TYR A 195 -18.12 14.47 -4.05
N GLN A 196 -17.28 14.35 -5.06
CA GLN A 196 -17.65 13.93 -6.41
C GLN A 196 -16.64 12.93 -6.93
N SER A 197 -17.10 11.83 -7.53
CA SER A 197 -16.22 10.95 -8.29
C SER A 197 -16.03 11.50 -9.71
N ASP A 198 -14.82 11.30 -10.24
CA ASP A 198 -14.57 11.50 -11.67
C ASP A 198 -15.35 10.46 -12.49
N PRO A 199 -15.62 10.73 -13.76
CA PRO A 199 -16.10 9.72 -14.69
C PRO A 199 -15.16 8.51 -14.71
N CYS A 200 -15.72 7.30 -14.80
CA CYS A 200 -14.94 6.07 -14.70
C CYS A 200 -15.51 4.96 -15.58
N LEU A 201 -14.71 3.93 -15.86
CA LEU A 201 -15.19 2.76 -16.57
C LEU A 201 -15.95 1.87 -15.59
N VAL A 202 -17.19 1.54 -15.92
CA VAL A 202 -18.04 0.65 -15.14
C VAL A 202 -18.72 -0.34 -16.09
N GLN A 203 -18.69 -1.61 -15.71
CA GLN A 203 -19.42 -2.69 -16.37
C GLN A 203 -20.16 -3.50 -15.31
N ALA A 204 -21.26 -4.13 -15.69
CA ALA A 204 -22.03 -4.97 -14.79
C ALA A 204 -22.40 -6.29 -15.46
N GLU A 205 -22.30 -7.35 -14.67
CA GLU A 205 -22.87 -8.65 -14.97
C GLU A 205 -23.71 -9.07 -13.74
N ASN A 206 -25.04 -9.02 -13.88
CA ASN A 206 -25.97 -9.24 -12.77
C ASN A 206 -25.76 -8.27 -11.61
N ASN A 207 -25.32 -8.78 -10.46
CA ASN A 207 -24.97 -8.02 -9.26
C ASN A 207 -23.46 -7.82 -9.07
N LEU A 208 -22.64 -8.17 -10.07
CA LEU A 208 -21.20 -8.01 -10.06
C LEU A 208 -20.80 -6.83 -10.95
N LEU A 209 -20.23 -5.79 -10.34
CA LEU A 209 -19.66 -4.63 -11.03
C LEU A 209 -18.14 -4.81 -11.22
N THR A 210 -17.65 -4.38 -12.38
CA THR A 210 -16.22 -4.10 -12.61
C THR A 210 -16.07 -2.60 -12.73
N ILE A 211 -15.30 -1.98 -11.85
CA ILE A 211 -15.10 -0.53 -11.78
C ILE A 211 -13.60 -0.22 -11.89
N VAL A 212 -13.23 0.68 -12.82
CA VAL A 212 -11.85 1.16 -12.98
C VAL A 212 -11.80 2.63 -12.59
N LEU A 213 -11.05 2.95 -11.55
CA LEU A 213 -10.87 4.31 -11.03
C LEU A 213 -9.42 4.77 -11.16
N THR A 214 -9.23 6.06 -11.38
CA THR A 214 -7.95 6.77 -11.23
C THR A 214 -7.87 7.49 -9.89
N GLN A 215 -8.99 7.93 -9.35
CA GLN A 215 -9.11 8.52 -8.02
C GLN A 215 -8.89 7.49 -6.89
N GLY A 216 -8.69 7.98 -5.67
CA GLY A 216 -8.52 7.16 -4.47
C GLY A 216 -9.10 7.81 -3.21
N LEU A 217 -10.36 8.28 -3.25
CA LEU A 217 -11.02 8.85 -2.09
C LEU A 217 -11.37 7.76 -1.06
N ASN A 218 -11.44 8.15 0.21
CA ASN A 218 -11.78 7.20 1.28
C ASN A 218 -13.15 6.57 1.04
N ARG A 219 -13.21 5.23 1.01
CA ARG A 219 -14.41 4.41 0.78
C ARG A 219 -15.21 4.79 -0.47
N GLN A 220 -14.56 5.34 -1.49
CA GLN A 220 -15.16 5.94 -2.67
C GLN A 220 -16.22 5.04 -3.32
N ILE A 221 -15.87 3.81 -3.69
CA ILE A 221 -16.77 2.88 -4.39
C ILE A 221 -18.04 2.59 -3.56
N ARG A 222 -17.89 2.46 -2.23
CA ARG A 222 -19.05 2.22 -1.35
C ARG A 222 -19.99 3.42 -1.30
N TYR A 223 -19.47 4.64 -1.34
CA TYR A 223 -20.29 5.84 -1.43
C TYR A 223 -20.89 6.01 -2.82
N MET A 224 -20.15 5.73 -3.89
CA MET A 224 -20.66 5.76 -5.26
C MET A 224 -21.85 4.80 -5.42
N CYS A 225 -21.70 3.54 -5.02
CA CYS A 225 -22.77 2.55 -5.07
C CYS A 225 -23.98 2.98 -4.24
N ARG A 226 -23.76 3.50 -3.02
CA ARG A 226 -24.83 4.00 -2.15
C ARG A 226 -25.58 5.17 -2.77
N ALA A 227 -24.92 6.07 -3.49
CA ALA A 227 -25.53 7.22 -4.14
C ALA A 227 -26.54 6.81 -5.22
N VAL A 228 -26.33 5.66 -5.88
CA VAL A 228 -27.26 5.08 -6.85
C VAL A 228 -28.17 4.00 -6.25
N GLY A 229 -28.22 3.89 -4.91
CA GLY A 229 -29.11 2.98 -4.19
C GLY A 229 -28.66 1.52 -4.18
N LEU A 230 -27.36 1.23 -4.35
CA LEU A 230 -26.76 -0.10 -4.24
C LEU A 230 -25.97 -0.22 -2.93
N LYS A 231 -25.97 -1.43 -2.32
CA LYS A 231 -25.16 -1.75 -1.14
C LYS A 231 -24.05 -2.70 -1.55
N VAL A 232 -22.78 -2.31 -1.32
CA VAL A 232 -21.61 -3.16 -1.57
C VAL A 232 -21.54 -4.27 -0.54
N LEU A 233 -21.54 -5.52 -0.98
CA LEU A 233 -21.34 -6.72 -0.19
C LEU A 233 -19.85 -7.06 -0.11
N THR A 234 -19.18 -7.23 -1.27
CA THR A 234 -17.76 -7.49 -1.36
C THR A 234 -17.06 -6.45 -2.23
N LEU A 235 -15.81 -6.13 -1.91
CA LEU A 235 -14.97 -5.20 -2.67
C LEU A 235 -13.56 -5.78 -2.77
N HIS A 236 -13.16 -6.11 -3.98
CA HIS A 236 -11.91 -6.76 -4.27
C HIS A 236 -11.12 -6.01 -5.34
N ARG A 237 -9.90 -5.55 -5.03
CA ARG A 237 -9.03 -4.90 -6.01
C ARG A 237 -8.22 -5.94 -6.76
N VAL A 238 -8.45 -6.06 -8.07
CA VAL A 238 -7.85 -7.08 -8.93
C VAL A 238 -6.65 -6.57 -9.73
N ARG A 239 -6.53 -5.24 -9.94
CA ARG A 239 -5.49 -4.68 -10.81
C ARG A 239 -5.05 -3.27 -10.35
N ILE A 240 -3.78 -2.96 -10.55
CA ILE A 240 -3.21 -1.61 -10.49
C ILE A 240 -2.40 -1.41 -11.78
N ASN A 241 -2.72 -0.39 -12.59
CA ASN A 241 -2.22 -0.19 -13.94
C ASN A 241 -2.38 -1.46 -14.79
N GLN A 242 -1.29 -2.07 -15.26
CA GLN A 242 -1.33 -3.34 -15.99
C GLN A 242 -1.01 -4.55 -15.09
N LEU A 243 -0.60 -4.34 -13.82
CA LEU A 243 -0.32 -5.41 -12.88
C LEU A 243 -1.63 -6.03 -12.36
N GLN A 244 -1.86 -7.28 -12.69
CA GLN A 244 -3.02 -8.06 -12.24
C GLN A 244 -2.68 -8.91 -11.01
N LEU A 245 -3.67 -9.15 -10.17
CA LEU A 245 -3.58 -10.05 -9.03
C LEU A 245 -3.91 -11.48 -9.48
N THR A 246 -2.94 -12.36 -9.39
CA THR A 246 -3.07 -13.79 -9.73
C THR A 246 -2.78 -14.70 -8.56
N ASP A 247 -2.26 -14.16 -7.47
CA ASP A 247 -1.82 -14.91 -6.29
C ASP A 247 -3.00 -15.27 -5.37
N ASP A 248 -2.84 -16.32 -4.59
CA ASP A 248 -3.81 -16.75 -3.59
C ASP A 248 -3.96 -15.73 -2.44
N VAL A 249 -5.12 -15.74 -1.79
CA VAL A 249 -5.42 -14.85 -0.65
C VAL A 249 -4.40 -15.05 0.47
N GLY A 250 -3.83 -13.96 0.95
CA GLY A 250 -2.80 -13.97 2.00
C GLY A 250 -1.36 -14.10 1.46
N CYS A 251 -1.17 -14.43 0.19
CA CYS A 251 0.16 -14.47 -0.42
C CYS A 251 0.84 -13.08 -0.36
N CYS A 252 2.12 -13.08 0.01
CA CYS A 252 2.95 -11.87 0.05
C CYS A 252 4.32 -12.20 -0.51
N ARG A 253 4.69 -11.62 -1.65
CA ARG A 253 5.96 -11.88 -2.34
C ARG A 253 6.51 -10.64 -3.03
N SER A 254 7.80 -10.66 -3.36
CA SER A 254 8.41 -9.62 -4.20
C SER A 254 7.83 -9.65 -5.62
N LEU A 255 7.73 -8.48 -6.25
CA LEU A 255 7.43 -8.38 -7.69
C LEU A 255 8.64 -8.80 -8.52
N THR A 256 8.37 -9.47 -9.64
CA THR A 256 9.38 -9.73 -10.68
C THR A 256 9.69 -8.44 -11.46
N ALA A 257 10.74 -8.47 -12.30
CA ALA A 257 11.10 -7.34 -13.16
C ALA A 257 9.96 -6.99 -14.14
N ASP A 258 9.33 -8.00 -14.73
CA ASP A 258 8.21 -7.82 -15.66
C ASP A 258 6.99 -7.23 -14.97
N GLU A 259 6.66 -7.69 -13.77
CA GLU A 259 5.57 -7.13 -12.96
C GLU A 259 5.84 -5.67 -12.56
N MET A 260 7.10 -5.31 -12.29
CA MET A 260 7.48 -3.91 -12.05
C MET A 260 7.28 -3.05 -13.30
N LEU A 261 7.56 -3.56 -14.50
CA LEU A 261 7.26 -2.87 -15.76
C LEU A 261 5.75 -2.68 -15.94
N LEU A 262 4.95 -3.73 -15.74
CA LEU A 262 3.47 -3.66 -15.81
C LEU A 262 2.89 -2.66 -14.80
N LEU A 263 3.47 -2.56 -13.60
CA LEU A 263 3.05 -1.60 -12.59
C LEU A 263 3.36 -0.15 -12.97
N THR A 264 4.52 0.09 -13.60
CA THR A 264 5.01 1.45 -13.91
C THR A 264 4.64 1.94 -15.32
N SER A 265 4.15 1.05 -16.18
CA SER A 265 3.64 1.41 -17.50
C SER A 265 2.31 2.15 -17.37
N HIS A 266 2.22 3.33 -17.98
CA HIS A 266 0.96 4.04 -18.13
C HIS A 266 0.21 3.49 -19.35
N SER A 267 -1.08 3.26 -19.20
CA SER A 267 -1.99 2.85 -20.28
C SER A 267 -2.34 4.03 -21.15
#